data_898e066d4d49f6825ee1523afef69ba1
#
_entry.id   898e066d4d49f6825ee1523afef69ba1
#
_cell.length_a   1.000
_cell.length_b   1.000
_cell.length_c   1.000
_cell.angle_alpha   90.00
_cell.angle_beta   90.00
_cell.angle_gamma   90.00
#
_symmetry.space_group_name_H-M   'P 1'
#
loop_
_entity.id
_entity.type
_entity.pdbx_description
1 polymer ?
#
loop_
_entity_poly.entity_id
_entity_poly.type
_entity_poly.pdbx_seq_one_letter_code
_entity_poly.pdbx_strand_id
1 'polypeptide(L)'
;MPDLLPAAEALAEKRCLVTLRNQPDFVLLQPIDARNTLSQEMPLLAAQTTRSFLHVAFPVEAWNVDLSPWDAPPVFGREAFGHGAADTLDWLRSRLMPEVRAKYAISPDAPVILGGYSLAGLFSLWSAA
;
A
#
# COMPACT_ATOMS: atom_id res chain seq x y z
N MET A 1 21.03 -15.97 1.59
CA MET A 1 20.48 -14.66 1.97
C MET A 1 19.23 -14.89 2.79
N PRO A 2 19.08 -14.19 3.90
CA PRO A 2 17.82 -14.28 4.62
C PRO A 2 16.70 -13.71 3.77
N ASP A 3 15.52 -14.32 3.89
CA ASP A 3 14.33 -13.82 3.22
C ASP A 3 13.97 -12.44 3.74
N LEU A 4 13.52 -11.56 2.84
CA LEU A 4 12.98 -10.27 3.24
C LEU A 4 11.57 -10.48 3.77
N LEU A 5 11.38 -10.20 5.05
CA LEU A 5 10.09 -10.32 5.70
C LEU A 5 9.59 -8.95 6.15
N PRO A 6 8.28 -8.73 6.06
CA PRO A 6 7.71 -7.46 6.52
C PRO A 6 7.86 -7.30 8.03
N ALA A 7 8.10 -6.07 8.45
CA ALA A 7 8.10 -5.68 9.85
C ALA A 7 6.93 -4.71 10.11
N ALA A 8 6.30 -4.83 11.26
CA ALA A 8 5.21 -3.93 11.63
C ALA A 8 5.76 -2.59 12.10
N GLU A 9 5.26 -1.51 11.50
CA GLU A 9 5.65 -0.15 11.84
C GLU A 9 4.41 0.75 11.95
N ALA A 10 4.39 1.61 12.94
CA ALA A 10 3.32 2.61 13.06
C ALA A 10 3.66 3.80 12.17
N LEU A 11 2.84 4.02 11.14
CA LEU A 11 3.02 5.12 10.18
C LEU A 11 1.68 5.82 9.97
N ALA A 12 1.65 7.13 10.19
CA ALA A 12 0.45 7.94 10.05
C ALA A 12 -0.76 7.34 10.80
N GLU A 13 -0.50 6.87 12.04
CA GLU A 13 -1.49 6.28 12.96
C GLU A 13 -2.05 4.93 12.53
N LYS A 14 -1.43 4.28 11.53
CA LYS A 14 -1.81 2.93 11.12
C LYS A 14 -0.64 1.98 11.30
N ARG A 15 -0.94 0.74 11.62
CA ARG A 15 0.06 -0.32 11.72
C ARG A 15 0.32 -0.90 10.34
N CYS A 16 1.37 -0.40 9.69
CA CYS A 16 1.76 -0.84 8.36
C CYS A 16 2.73 -2.00 8.43
N LEU A 17 2.81 -2.77 7.34
CA LEU A 17 3.86 -3.77 7.15
C LEU A 17 4.89 -3.21 6.19
N VAL A 18 6.15 -3.13 6.64
CA VAL A 18 7.22 -2.48 5.89
C VAL A 18 8.32 -3.48 5.58
N THR A 19 8.73 -3.52 4.32
CA THR A 19 9.86 -4.32 3.87
C THR A 19 10.84 -3.40 3.15
N LEU A 20 12.08 -3.37 3.64
CA LEU A 20 13.13 -2.50 3.11
C LEU A 20 14.29 -3.34 2.59
N ARG A 21 14.73 -3.05 1.36
CA ARG A 21 15.96 -3.61 0.78
C ARG A 21 16.90 -2.45 0.47
N ASN A 22 17.98 -2.32 1.21
CA ASN A 22 19.04 -1.32 1.05
C ASN A 22 18.50 0.12 1.05
N GLN A 23 19.23 1.06 0.46
CA GLN A 23 18.76 2.43 0.27
C GLN A 23 17.78 2.43 -0.91
N PRO A 24 16.49 2.71 -0.69
CA PRO A 24 15.49 2.48 -1.73
C PRO A 24 15.58 3.43 -2.90
N ASP A 25 15.45 2.85 -4.10
CA ASP A 25 15.33 3.60 -5.36
C ASP A 25 13.89 4.00 -5.64
N PHE A 26 12.94 3.28 -5.09
CA PHE A 26 11.52 3.55 -5.26
C PHE A 26 10.71 3.05 -4.05
N VAL A 27 9.50 3.55 -3.94
CA VAL A 27 8.54 3.14 -2.91
C VAL A 27 7.37 2.45 -3.57
N LEU A 28 6.99 1.30 -3.06
CA LEU A 28 5.79 0.57 -3.49
C LEU A 28 4.77 0.59 -2.37
N LEU A 29 3.62 1.21 -2.61
CA LEU A 29 2.51 1.26 -1.66
C LEU A 29 1.44 0.25 -2.05
N GLN A 30 0.94 -0.47 -1.08
CA GLN A 30 -0.07 -1.50 -1.32
C GLN A 30 -1.13 -1.50 -0.21
N PRO A 31 -2.42 -1.34 -0.57
CA PRO A 31 -3.48 -1.58 0.40
C PRO A 31 -3.59 -3.08 0.69
N ILE A 32 -3.73 -3.44 1.95
CA ILE A 32 -3.90 -4.83 2.35
C ILE A 32 -5.07 -4.98 3.31
N ASP A 33 -5.69 -6.18 3.28
CA ASP A 33 -6.59 -6.59 4.35
C ASP A 33 -5.77 -6.69 5.65
N ALA A 34 -6.36 -6.25 6.76
CA ALA A 34 -5.65 -6.19 8.05
C ALA A 34 -5.14 -7.56 8.53
N ARG A 35 -5.65 -8.66 7.97
CA ARG A 35 -5.21 -10.03 8.32
C ARG A 35 -4.07 -10.54 7.45
N ASN A 36 -3.74 -9.84 6.37
CA ASN A 36 -2.66 -10.24 5.48
C ASN A 36 -1.31 -9.96 6.13
N THR A 37 -0.42 -10.94 6.17
CA THR A 37 0.93 -10.81 6.73
C THR A 37 2.00 -10.60 5.65
N LEU A 38 1.66 -10.80 4.38
CA LEU A 38 2.57 -10.72 3.23
C LEU A 38 3.76 -11.69 3.31
N SER A 39 3.70 -12.69 4.19
CA SER A 39 4.82 -13.60 4.41
C SER A 39 5.14 -14.46 3.19
N GLN A 40 4.17 -14.71 2.31
CA GLN A 40 4.37 -15.47 1.09
C GLN A 40 4.69 -14.56 -0.10
N GLU A 41 4.08 -13.38 -0.16
CA GLU A 41 4.21 -12.46 -1.28
C GLU A 41 5.57 -11.75 -1.30
N MET A 42 6.10 -11.36 -0.15
CA MET A 42 7.33 -10.57 -0.10
C MET A 42 8.56 -11.31 -0.60
N PRO A 43 8.78 -12.60 -0.26
CA PRO A 43 9.90 -13.34 -0.87
C PRO A 43 9.76 -13.46 -2.39
N LEU A 44 8.53 -13.59 -2.91
CA LEU A 44 8.30 -13.65 -4.36
C LEU A 44 8.60 -12.31 -5.02
N LEU A 45 8.15 -11.20 -4.42
CA LEU A 45 8.46 -9.87 -4.93
C LEU A 45 9.97 -9.61 -4.93
N ALA A 46 10.63 -9.95 -3.84
CA ALA A 46 12.07 -9.76 -3.71
C ALA A 46 12.86 -10.55 -4.75
N ALA A 47 12.36 -11.72 -5.16
CA ALA A 47 12.98 -12.54 -6.20
C ALA A 47 12.80 -11.96 -7.61
N GLN A 48 11.83 -11.08 -7.84
CA GLN A 48 11.52 -10.52 -9.16
C GLN A 48 12.34 -9.28 -9.50
N THR A 49 13.06 -8.71 -8.58
CA THR A 49 13.85 -7.51 -8.83
C THR A 49 15.15 -7.54 -8.04
N THR A 50 16.20 -6.97 -8.63
CA THR A 50 17.48 -6.73 -7.93
C THR A 50 17.56 -5.30 -7.38
N ARG A 51 16.59 -4.45 -7.69
CA ARG A 51 16.59 -3.05 -7.27
C ARG A 51 16.32 -2.92 -5.77
N SER A 52 16.82 -1.85 -5.21
CA SER A 52 16.53 -1.49 -3.83
C SER A 52 15.15 -0.85 -3.74
N PHE A 53 14.37 -1.24 -2.75
CA PHE A 53 12.99 -0.77 -2.63
C PHE A 53 12.54 -0.64 -1.18
N LEU A 54 11.50 0.17 -0.99
CA LEU A 54 10.72 0.22 0.23
C LEU A 54 9.29 -0.17 -0.13
N HIS A 55 8.81 -1.27 0.45
CA HIS A 55 7.42 -1.69 0.32
C HIS A 55 6.68 -1.32 1.59
N VAL A 56 5.61 -0.56 1.46
CA VAL A 56 4.75 -0.18 2.58
C VAL A 56 3.35 -0.69 2.29
N ALA A 57 2.92 -1.66 3.07
CA ALA A 57 1.56 -2.18 3.00
C ALA A 57 0.74 -1.55 4.12
N PHE A 58 -0.32 -0.83 3.77
CA PHE A 58 -1.17 -0.17 4.75
C PHE A 58 -2.50 -0.91 4.90
N PRO A 59 -2.96 -1.11 6.14
CA PRO A 59 -4.18 -1.87 6.37
C PRO A 59 -5.41 -1.06 6.01
N VAL A 60 -6.39 -1.73 5.40
CA VAL A 60 -7.68 -1.15 5.04
C VAL A 60 -8.76 -1.92 5.79
N GLU A 61 -9.52 -1.23 6.63
CA GLU A 61 -10.56 -1.87 7.44
C GLU A 61 -11.86 -2.07 6.66
N ALA A 62 -12.33 -1.03 5.99
CA ALA A 62 -13.56 -1.08 5.20
C ALA A 62 -13.19 -1.16 3.72
N TRP A 63 -12.79 -2.35 3.27
CA TRP A 63 -12.23 -2.58 1.93
C TRP A 63 -13.11 -2.02 0.81
N ASN A 64 -14.39 -2.36 0.81
CA ASN A 64 -15.29 -1.94 -0.26
C ASN A 64 -15.66 -0.45 -0.21
N VAL A 65 -15.44 0.21 0.92
CA VAL A 65 -15.68 1.66 1.06
C VAL A 65 -14.41 2.44 0.78
N ASP A 66 -13.34 2.10 1.46
CA ASP A 66 -12.11 2.91 1.49
C ASP A 66 -11.34 2.89 0.17
N LEU A 67 -11.52 1.85 -0.65
CA LEU A 67 -10.84 1.71 -1.92
C LEU A 67 -11.72 1.99 -3.13
N SER A 68 -13.01 2.24 -2.91
CA SER A 68 -13.94 2.50 -4.00
C SER A 68 -14.11 4.00 -4.25
N PRO A 69 -13.98 4.43 -5.52
CA PRO A 69 -14.18 5.85 -5.86
C PRO A 69 -15.64 6.29 -5.85
N TRP A 70 -16.59 5.35 -5.98
CA TRP A 70 -18.03 5.65 -6.07
C TRP A 70 -18.86 4.55 -5.45
N ASP A 71 -20.10 4.89 -5.09
CA ASP A 71 -21.05 3.93 -4.58
C ASP A 71 -21.48 2.95 -5.70
N ALA A 72 -21.62 1.67 -5.34
CA ALA A 72 -22.09 0.64 -6.25
C ALA A 72 -22.76 -0.48 -5.45
N PRO A 73 -23.73 -1.21 -6.07
CA PRO A 73 -24.33 -2.36 -5.41
C PRO A 73 -23.34 -3.51 -5.24
N PRO A 74 -23.61 -4.45 -4.31
CA PRO A 74 -22.74 -5.61 -4.12
C PRO A 74 -22.59 -6.42 -5.40
N VAL A 75 -21.36 -6.87 -5.68
CA VAL A 75 -21.04 -7.77 -6.79
C VAL A 75 -20.71 -9.14 -6.25
N PHE A 76 -19.92 -9.19 -5.18
CA PHE A 76 -19.55 -10.41 -4.48
C PHE A 76 -20.04 -10.30 -3.04
N GLY A 77 -20.84 -11.27 -2.58
CA GLY A 77 -21.35 -11.24 -1.22
C GLY A 77 -22.45 -10.20 -1.03
N ARG A 78 -22.56 -9.63 0.16
CA ARG A 78 -23.64 -8.72 0.57
C ARG A 78 -23.20 -7.28 0.78
N GLU A 79 -21.91 -7.02 0.73
CA GLU A 79 -21.38 -5.70 1.04
C GLU A 79 -21.35 -4.82 -0.20
N ALA A 80 -22.03 -3.68 -0.12
CA ALA A 80 -22.01 -2.67 -1.17
C ALA A 80 -20.68 -1.90 -1.17
N PHE A 81 -20.38 -1.24 -2.29
CA PHE A 81 -19.23 -0.37 -2.42
C PHE A 81 -19.59 1.05 -1.97
N GLY A 82 -18.68 1.70 -1.27
CA GLY A 82 -18.82 3.09 -0.86
C GLY A 82 -17.98 4.02 -1.73
N HIS A 83 -17.64 5.21 -1.19
CA HIS A 83 -16.93 6.24 -1.95
C HIS A 83 -15.77 6.86 -1.15
N GLY A 84 -15.10 6.05 -0.35
CA GLY A 84 -14.02 6.51 0.53
C GLY A 84 -12.65 6.66 -0.13
N ALA A 85 -12.52 6.34 -1.44
CA ALA A 85 -11.21 6.34 -2.10
C ALA A 85 -10.53 7.72 -2.09
N ALA A 86 -11.30 8.80 -2.25
CA ALA A 86 -10.72 10.14 -2.20
C ALA A 86 -10.06 10.46 -0.86
N ASP A 87 -10.71 10.07 0.24
CA ASP A 87 -10.15 10.26 1.58
C ASP A 87 -8.91 9.38 1.80
N THR A 88 -8.93 8.16 1.29
CA THR A 88 -7.77 7.25 1.35
C THR A 88 -6.59 7.83 0.59
N LEU A 89 -6.81 8.34 -0.62
CA LEU A 89 -5.77 8.97 -1.43
C LEU A 89 -5.22 10.21 -0.75
N ASP A 90 -6.08 11.04 -0.17
CA ASP A 90 -5.66 12.22 0.57
C ASP A 90 -4.78 11.85 1.77
N TRP A 91 -5.15 10.81 2.51
CA TRP A 91 -4.36 10.30 3.63
C TRP A 91 -2.97 9.82 3.15
N LEU A 92 -2.92 9.11 2.02
CA LEU A 92 -1.64 8.66 1.44
C LEU A 92 -0.73 9.84 1.12
N ARG A 93 -1.27 10.88 0.49
CA ARG A 93 -0.49 12.04 0.03
C ARG A 93 -0.08 12.97 1.15
N SER A 94 -1.01 13.26 2.06
CA SER A 94 -0.79 14.30 3.06
C SER A 94 -0.26 13.78 4.38
N ARG A 95 -0.40 12.49 4.66
CA ARG A 95 0.01 11.92 5.94
C ARG A 95 1.01 10.77 5.80
N LEU A 96 0.69 9.73 5.05
CA LEU A 96 1.55 8.54 4.98
C LEU A 96 2.88 8.84 4.29
N MET A 97 2.84 9.36 3.07
CA MET A 97 4.07 9.59 2.30
C MET A 97 5.03 10.59 2.93
N PRO A 98 4.58 11.74 3.49
CA PRO A 98 5.51 12.61 4.19
C PRO A 98 6.23 11.93 5.35
N GLU A 99 5.52 11.10 6.13
CA GLU A 99 6.12 10.37 7.24
C GLU A 99 7.08 9.28 6.75
N VAL A 100 6.73 8.56 5.70
CA VAL A 100 7.58 7.55 5.07
C VAL A 100 8.88 8.18 4.55
N ARG A 101 8.78 9.31 3.84
CA ARG A 101 9.96 10.00 3.32
C ARG A 101 10.89 10.45 4.42
N ALA A 102 10.34 10.96 5.51
CA ALA A 102 11.15 11.41 6.64
C ALA A 102 11.81 10.25 7.37
N LYS A 103 11.04 9.18 7.65
CA LYS A 103 11.53 8.04 8.45
C LYS A 103 12.60 7.24 7.73
N TYR A 104 12.45 7.04 6.42
CA TYR A 104 13.34 6.18 5.63
C TYR A 104 14.29 6.97 4.73
N ALA A 105 14.36 8.29 4.89
CA ALA A 105 15.23 9.16 4.11
C ALA A 105 15.06 8.96 2.59
N ILE A 106 13.79 8.95 2.15
CA ILE A 106 13.46 8.74 0.74
C ILE A 106 13.66 10.05 -0.04
N SER A 107 14.37 9.95 -1.17
CA SER A 107 14.56 11.10 -2.06
C SER A 107 13.22 11.67 -2.50
N PRO A 108 13.06 13.00 -2.58
CA PRO A 108 11.84 13.61 -3.14
C PRO A 108 11.56 13.17 -4.57
N ASP A 109 12.61 12.77 -5.31
CA ASP A 109 12.49 12.36 -6.71
C ASP A 109 12.25 10.85 -6.87
N ALA A 110 12.30 10.08 -5.79
CA ALA A 110 12.07 8.63 -5.86
C ALA A 110 10.64 8.35 -6.31
N PRO A 111 10.45 7.49 -7.33
CA PRO A 111 9.11 7.12 -7.78
C PRO A 111 8.32 6.42 -6.68
N VAL A 112 7.03 6.71 -6.64
CA VAL A 112 6.08 6.03 -5.76
C VAL A 112 5.12 5.25 -6.65
N ILE A 113 5.09 3.94 -6.46
CA ILE A 113 4.23 3.03 -7.22
C ILE A 113 3.12 2.58 -6.29
N LEU A 114 1.88 2.77 -6.72
CA LEU A 114 0.71 2.28 -6.01
C LEU A 114 0.18 1.07 -6.74
N GLY A 115 0.04 -0.04 -6.07
CA GLY A 115 -0.39 -1.29 -6.68
C GLY A 115 -1.23 -2.14 -5.76
N GLY A 116 -1.85 -3.16 -6.31
CA GLY A 116 -2.66 -4.09 -5.57
C GLY A 116 -3.53 -4.92 -6.50
N TYR A 117 -4.28 -5.84 -5.92
CA TYR A 117 -5.18 -6.70 -6.68
C TYR A 117 -6.64 -6.36 -6.39
N SER A 118 -7.55 -6.82 -7.25
CA SER A 118 -8.98 -6.63 -7.11
C SER A 118 -9.33 -5.14 -6.98
N LEU A 119 -10.08 -4.73 -5.98
CA LEU A 119 -10.47 -3.34 -5.76
C LEU A 119 -9.26 -2.42 -5.54
N ALA A 120 -8.19 -2.94 -4.92
CA ALA A 120 -6.95 -2.17 -4.77
C ALA A 120 -6.31 -1.83 -6.13
N GLY A 121 -6.47 -2.70 -7.12
CA GLY A 121 -6.05 -2.40 -8.49
C GLY A 121 -6.85 -1.27 -9.11
N LEU A 122 -8.18 -1.28 -8.94
CA LEU A 122 -9.03 -0.19 -9.39
C LEU A 122 -8.68 1.13 -8.68
N PHE A 123 -8.47 1.08 -7.38
CA PHE A 123 -8.04 2.24 -6.60
C PHE A 123 -6.74 2.83 -7.15
N SER A 124 -5.78 1.97 -7.48
CA SER A 124 -4.48 2.39 -8.02
C SER A 124 -4.63 3.09 -9.36
N LEU A 125 -5.42 2.53 -10.27
CA LEU A 125 -5.68 3.14 -11.58
C LEU A 125 -6.42 4.47 -11.45
N TRP A 126 -7.45 4.51 -10.63
CA TRP A 126 -8.23 5.73 -10.40
C TRP A 126 -7.35 6.84 -9.81
N SER A 127 -6.47 6.50 -8.87
CA SER A 127 -5.58 7.48 -8.21
C SER A 127 -4.58 8.11 -9.18
N ALA A 128 -4.21 7.39 -10.25
CA ALA A 128 -3.26 7.87 -11.24
C ALA A 128 -3.89 8.75 -12.33
N ALA A 129 -5.21 8.75 -12.40
CA ALA A 129 -5.93 9.50 -13.43
C ALA A 129 -5.95 11.02 -13.16
#